data_f2a90499e76f9a4d4339da3f7d8f43c6
#
_entry.id   f2a90499e76f9a4d4339da3f7d8f43c6
#
_cell.length_a   1.000
_cell.length_b   1.000
_cell.length_c   1.000
_cell.angle_alpha   90.00
_cell.angle_beta   90.00
_cell.angle_gamma   90.00
#
_symmetry.space_group_name_H-M   'P 1'
#
loop_
_entity.id
_entity.type
_entity.pdbx_description
1 polymer ?
#
loop_
_entity_poly.entity_id
_entity_poly.type
_entity_poly.pdbx_seq_one_letter_code
_entity_poly.pdbx_strand_id
1 'polypeptide(L)'
;MEMVNYGVIGCGMMAREHIQNINLLPQGRVTVVYDPVRDLAESAAVLAGEGGVAAPATVADTLDDLLAFEDLDAVVIVSPNYLHAAQLREIVAKRPMPILCEKPLYTDPADAATLEKLFKGYAHPVWVAMEYRYMPPVAALIEQAEQTTGGIAMLTIREHRFPFLPKIGDWNRFNENTGGTLVEKCCHFFDLMRVILKSEPVRVMASAGQTLNHKDEEYDGRVPDIWDNGYVIVDFASGARAMLELCMFAEGAQYQEEISAVGPKGKIECLVPGPGRFWPEKLGPAPVPQLIISPRVPKGPITMDIPVDPTLLDAGDHNGSTFYQHQRFNAVVRGQGGVEVKLSDGAKAVAMGIAAQKSAETGQAVTL
;
A
#
# COMPACT_ATOMS: atom_id res chain seq x y z
N MET A 1 18.39 -23.02 -7.60
CA MET A 1 17.47 -22.28 -6.67
C MET A 1 16.10 -22.33 -7.32
N GLU A 2 15.08 -22.66 -6.55
CA GLU A 2 13.73 -22.94 -7.06
C GLU A 2 13.05 -21.63 -7.50
N MET A 3 12.49 -21.62 -8.70
CA MET A 3 11.74 -20.49 -9.27
C MET A 3 10.34 -20.47 -8.66
N VAL A 4 9.84 -19.30 -8.26
CA VAL A 4 8.46 -19.13 -7.79
C VAL A 4 7.58 -18.68 -8.96
N ASN A 5 6.54 -19.45 -9.24
CA ASN A 5 5.56 -19.19 -10.29
C ASN A 5 4.34 -18.46 -9.69
N TYR A 6 4.10 -17.25 -10.14
CA TYR A 6 3.02 -16.39 -9.65
C TYR A 6 1.81 -16.42 -10.58
N GLY A 7 0.61 -16.50 -9.99
CA GLY A 7 -0.65 -16.14 -10.63
C GLY A 7 -1.05 -14.72 -10.23
N VAL A 8 -1.50 -13.90 -11.19
CA VAL A 8 -1.96 -12.54 -10.92
C VAL A 8 -3.46 -12.45 -11.18
N ILE A 9 -4.21 -12.03 -10.15
CA ILE A 9 -5.67 -11.89 -10.15
C ILE A 9 -6.02 -10.40 -10.19
N GLY A 10 -6.58 -9.95 -11.32
CA GLY A 10 -6.74 -8.54 -11.67
C GLY A 10 -5.55 -8.03 -12.48
N CYS A 11 -5.80 -7.38 -13.63
CA CYS A 11 -4.78 -6.95 -14.58
C CYS A 11 -4.82 -5.44 -14.85
N GLY A 12 -5.26 -4.66 -13.86
CA GLY A 12 -5.31 -3.20 -13.92
C GLY A 12 -3.95 -2.53 -13.73
N MET A 13 -3.98 -1.24 -13.37
CA MET A 13 -2.80 -0.39 -13.23
C MET A 13 -1.78 -0.96 -12.23
N MET A 14 -2.21 -1.39 -11.05
CA MET A 14 -1.30 -1.95 -10.04
C MET A 14 -0.71 -3.29 -10.46
N ALA A 15 -1.46 -4.12 -11.22
CA ALA A 15 -0.93 -5.38 -11.73
C ALA A 15 0.31 -5.17 -12.62
N ARG A 16 0.32 -4.11 -13.43
CA ARG A 16 1.49 -3.76 -14.25
C ARG A 16 2.72 -3.54 -13.38
N GLU A 17 2.58 -2.77 -12.31
CA GLU A 17 3.68 -2.51 -11.37
C GLU A 17 4.13 -3.82 -10.68
N HIS A 18 3.21 -4.63 -10.18
CA HIS A 18 3.55 -5.92 -9.59
C HIS A 18 4.30 -6.84 -10.58
N ILE A 19 3.80 -6.98 -11.82
CA ILE A 19 4.42 -7.83 -12.85
C ILE A 19 5.84 -7.34 -13.18
N GLN A 20 6.02 -6.02 -13.40
CA GLN A 20 7.33 -5.45 -13.68
C GLN A 20 8.32 -5.72 -12.55
N ASN A 21 7.89 -5.59 -11.30
CA ASN A 21 8.74 -5.84 -10.14
C ASN A 21 9.02 -7.34 -9.92
N ILE A 22 8.07 -8.23 -10.21
CA ILE A 22 8.31 -9.68 -10.19
C ILE A 22 9.33 -10.06 -11.27
N ASN A 23 9.27 -9.46 -12.47
CA ASN A 23 10.21 -9.70 -13.56
C ASN A 23 11.65 -9.29 -13.20
N LEU A 24 11.86 -8.39 -12.24
CA LEU A 24 13.18 -8.03 -11.72
C LEU A 24 13.73 -9.03 -10.70
N LEU A 25 12.89 -9.96 -10.20
CA LEU A 25 13.34 -10.97 -9.23
C LEU A 25 14.12 -12.08 -9.94
N PRO A 26 15.31 -12.46 -9.43
CA PRO A 26 16.07 -13.56 -10.04
C PRO A 26 15.38 -14.92 -9.92
N GLN A 27 14.36 -15.05 -9.09
CA GLN A 27 13.68 -16.32 -8.75
C GLN A 27 12.16 -16.16 -8.71
N GLY A 28 11.62 -15.27 -9.51
CA GLY A 28 10.18 -15.03 -9.63
C GLY A 28 9.79 -14.88 -11.09
N ARG A 29 8.63 -15.41 -11.46
CA ARG A 29 8.01 -15.16 -12.75
C ARG A 29 6.50 -15.26 -12.64
N VAL A 30 5.79 -14.47 -13.45
CA VAL A 30 4.34 -14.60 -13.61
C VAL A 30 4.06 -15.62 -14.70
N THR A 31 3.30 -16.68 -14.38
CA THR A 31 3.01 -17.79 -15.30
C THR A 31 1.57 -17.80 -15.78
N VAL A 32 0.65 -17.23 -15.00
CA VAL A 32 -0.78 -17.15 -15.34
C VAL A 32 -1.37 -15.85 -14.83
N VAL A 33 -2.29 -15.28 -15.60
CA VAL A 33 -3.00 -14.04 -15.25
C VAL A 33 -4.50 -14.22 -15.49
N TYR A 34 -5.33 -13.53 -14.71
CA TYR A 34 -6.78 -13.51 -14.87
C TYR A 34 -7.33 -12.09 -14.66
N ASP A 35 -8.14 -11.66 -15.59
CA ASP A 35 -9.01 -10.47 -15.47
C ASP A 35 -10.29 -10.73 -16.29
N PRO A 36 -11.49 -10.34 -15.81
CA PRO A 36 -12.71 -10.47 -16.59
C PRO A 36 -12.69 -9.62 -17.87
N VAL A 37 -11.84 -8.58 -17.94
CA VAL A 37 -11.60 -7.79 -19.15
C VAL A 37 -10.42 -8.41 -19.90
N ARG A 38 -10.75 -9.17 -20.97
CA ARG A 38 -9.79 -9.97 -21.73
C ARG A 38 -8.56 -9.18 -22.20
N ASP A 39 -8.77 -7.99 -22.74
CA ASP A 39 -7.67 -7.13 -23.26
C ASP A 39 -6.65 -6.75 -22.16
N LEU A 40 -7.11 -6.59 -20.92
CA LEU A 40 -6.21 -6.33 -19.78
C LEU A 40 -5.39 -7.56 -19.44
N ALA A 41 -6.01 -8.74 -19.42
CA ALA A 41 -5.33 -9.98 -19.15
C ALA A 41 -4.28 -10.29 -20.24
N GLU A 42 -4.60 -10.07 -21.52
CA GLU A 42 -3.66 -10.25 -22.63
C GLU A 42 -2.48 -9.26 -22.54
N SER A 43 -2.74 -8.00 -22.23
CA SER A 43 -1.68 -7.00 -22.02
C SER A 43 -0.77 -7.36 -20.85
N ALA A 44 -1.33 -7.84 -19.75
CA ALA A 44 -0.57 -8.28 -18.58
C ALA A 44 0.26 -9.54 -18.88
N ALA A 45 -0.29 -10.48 -19.67
CA ALA A 45 0.42 -11.68 -20.09
C ALA A 45 1.63 -11.37 -20.97
N VAL A 46 1.51 -10.41 -21.88
CA VAL A 46 2.65 -9.92 -22.71
C VAL A 46 3.70 -9.29 -21.82
N LEU A 47 3.30 -8.40 -20.90
CA LEU A 47 4.21 -7.73 -19.96
C LEU A 47 4.98 -8.74 -19.08
N ALA A 48 4.34 -9.84 -18.69
CA ALA A 48 4.97 -10.90 -17.91
C ALA A 48 6.13 -11.59 -18.68
N GLY A 49 6.07 -11.59 -20.00
CA GLY A 49 7.14 -12.12 -20.88
C GLY A 49 8.25 -11.12 -21.22
N GLU A 50 8.12 -9.85 -20.83
CA GLU A 50 9.15 -8.84 -21.09
C GLU A 50 10.38 -9.05 -20.19
N GLY A 51 11.53 -8.57 -20.64
CA GLY A 51 12.79 -8.69 -19.88
C GLY A 51 13.58 -9.98 -20.13
N GLY A 52 13.17 -10.83 -21.05
CA GLY A 52 13.89 -12.03 -21.45
C GLY A 52 13.85 -13.18 -20.44
N VAL A 53 12.95 -13.12 -19.48
CA VAL A 53 12.88 -14.06 -18.35
C VAL A 53 11.98 -15.27 -18.65
N ALA A 54 10.94 -15.12 -19.48
CA ALA A 54 9.99 -16.19 -19.79
C ALA A 54 9.22 -15.94 -21.09
N ALA A 55 8.45 -16.94 -21.52
CA ALA A 55 7.36 -16.75 -22.47
C ALA A 55 6.26 -15.89 -21.82
N PRO A 56 5.36 -15.27 -22.61
CA PRO A 56 4.17 -14.61 -22.09
C PRO A 56 3.40 -15.52 -21.13
N ALA A 57 2.80 -14.94 -20.10
CA ALA A 57 1.98 -15.72 -19.18
C ALA A 57 0.74 -16.29 -19.87
N THR A 58 0.19 -17.36 -19.34
CA THR A 58 -1.09 -17.91 -19.79
C THR A 58 -2.22 -16.99 -19.33
N VAL A 59 -3.15 -16.70 -20.20
CA VAL A 59 -4.39 -16.00 -19.83
C VAL A 59 -5.46 -17.01 -19.45
N ALA A 60 -5.87 -17.02 -18.19
CA ALA A 60 -6.97 -17.84 -17.71
C ALA A 60 -8.32 -17.18 -18.06
N ASP A 61 -9.31 -18.00 -18.44
CA ASP A 61 -10.67 -17.50 -18.75
C ASP A 61 -11.50 -17.23 -17.50
N THR A 62 -11.21 -17.93 -16.41
CA THR A 62 -11.87 -17.79 -15.10
C THR A 62 -10.85 -17.82 -13.97
N LEU A 63 -11.25 -17.34 -12.78
CA LEU A 63 -10.45 -17.50 -11.57
C LEU A 63 -10.17 -18.98 -11.26
N ASP A 64 -11.14 -19.86 -11.55
CA ASP A 64 -10.99 -21.31 -11.38
C ASP A 64 -9.88 -21.87 -12.26
N ASP A 65 -9.83 -21.45 -13.53
CA ASP A 65 -8.77 -21.88 -14.45
C ASP A 65 -7.38 -21.39 -13.98
N LEU A 66 -7.30 -20.15 -13.47
CA LEU A 66 -6.06 -19.67 -12.84
C LEU A 66 -5.67 -20.53 -11.65
N LEU A 67 -6.60 -20.80 -10.75
CA LEU A 67 -6.33 -21.61 -9.57
C LEU A 67 -6.02 -23.09 -9.92
N ALA A 68 -6.52 -23.61 -11.04
CA ALA A 68 -6.21 -24.96 -11.53
C ALA A 68 -4.86 -25.06 -12.25
N PHE A 69 -4.15 -23.93 -12.49
CA PHE A 69 -2.88 -23.94 -13.22
C PHE A 69 -1.84 -24.76 -12.47
N GLU A 70 -1.26 -25.79 -13.12
CA GLU A 70 -0.50 -26.86 -12.46
C GLU A 70 0.72 -26.34 -11.69
N ASP A 71 1.54 -25.49 -12.33
CA ASP A 71 2.82 -24.98 -11.80
C ASP A 71 2.69 -23.69 -10.97
N LEU A 72 1.57 -23.46 -10.30
CA LEU A 72 1.32 -22.25 -9.52
C LEU A 72 1.78 -22.42 -8.06
N ASP A 73 2.69 -21.55 -7.61
CA ASP A 73 3.26 -21.56 -6.25
C ASP A 73 2.65 -20.50 -5.33
N ALA A 74 2.24 -19.36 -5.89
CA ALA A 74 1.66 -18.26 -5.13
C ALA A 74 0.74 -17.40 -6.00
N VAL A 75 -0.18 -16.67 -5.37
CA VAL A 75 -1.05 -15.71 -6.06
C VAL A 75 -0.86 -14.30 -5.53
N VAL A 76 -1.04 -13.33 -6.43
CA VAL A 76 -1.08 -11.89 -6.13
C VAL A 76 -2.47 -11.38 -6.49
N ILE A 77 -3.21 -10.87 -5.49
CA ILE A 77 -4.54 -10.28 -5.69
C ILE A 77 -4.34 -8.77 -5.88
N VAL A 78 -4.70 -8.27 -7.07
CA VAL A 78 -4.57 -6.86 -7.49
C VAL A 78 -5.85 -6.36 -8.18
N SER A 79 -6.95 -7.01 -7.92
CA SER A 79 -8.28 -6.69 -8.39
C SER A 79 -8.84 -5.42 -7.70
N PRO A 80 -10.03 -4.93 -8.07
CA PRO A 80 -10.70 -3.86 -7.33
C PRO A 80 -10.91 -4.20 -5.85
N ASN A 81 -10.77 -3.20 -4.98
CA ASN A 81 -10.72 -3.36 -3.52
C ASN A 81 -11.86 -4.19 -2.93
N TYR A 82 -13.10 -3.98 -3.42
CA TYR A 82 -14.29 -4.69 -2.92
C TYR A 82 -14.32 -6.19 -3.26
N LEU A 83 -13.41 -6.66 -4.13
CA LEU A 83 -13.31 -8.08 -4.50
C LEU A 83 -12.33 -8.86 -3.64
N HIS A 84 -11.41 -8.19 -2.92
CA HIS A 84 -10.33 -8.86 -2.19
C HIS A 84 -10.85 -9.91 -1.21
N ALA A 85 -11.83 -9.56 -0.38
CA ALA A 85 -12.36 -10.49 0.62
C ALA A 85 -13.03 -11.72 0.01
N ALA A 86 -13.73 -11.56 -1.12
CA ALA A 86 -14.36 -12.67 -1.83
C ALA A 86 -13.32 -13.60 -2.46
N GLN A 87 -12.32 -13.04 -3.11
CA GLN A 87 -11.23 -13.81 -3.74
C GLN A 87 -10.37 -14.54 -2.71
N LEU A 88 -10.08 -13.92 -1.57
CA LEU A 88 -9.42 -14.59 -0.44
C LEU A 88 -10.20 -15.84 0.02
N ARG A 89 -11.53 -15.74 0.16
CA ARG A 89 -12.38 -16.90 0.52
C ARG A 89 -12.33 -17.99 -0.54
N GLU A 90 -12.35 -17.60 -1.80
CA GLU A 90 -12.34 -18.52 -2.94
C GLU A 90 -11.03 -19.30 -3.03
N ILE A 91 -9.88 -18.61 -2.88
CA ILE A 91 -8.56 -19.25 -2.87
C ILE A 91 -8.46 -20.25 -1.71
N VAL A 92 -8.84 -19.85 -0.49
CA VAL A 92 -8.80 -20.74 0.69
C VAL A 92 -9.66 -21.97 0.51
N ALA A 93 -10.83 -21.83 -0.15
CA ALA A 93 -11.76 -22.94 -0.35
C ALA A 93 -11.32 -23.88 -1.48
N LYS A 94 -10.73 -23.38 -2.57
CA LYS A 94 -10.45 -24.15 -3.77
C LYS A 94 -9.01 -24.67 -3.85
N ARG A 95 -8.05 -23.79 -3.59
CA ARG A 95 -6.60 -24.13 -3.63
C ARG A 95 -5.82 -23.32 -2.62
N PRO A 96 -5.73 -23.75 -1.35
CA PRO A 96 -4.90 -23.08 -0.36
C PRO A 96 -3.44 -22.99 -0.79
N MET A 97 -2.88 -21.76 -0.79
CA MET A 97 -1.51 -21.47 -1.20
C MET A 97 -1.02 -20.14 -0.62
N PRO A 98 0.26 -19.77 -0.77
CA PRO A 98 0.76 -18.44 -0.45
C PRO A 98 0.02 -17.34 -1.20
N ILE A 99 -0.37 -16.27 -0.49
CA ILE A 99 -1.15 -15.14 -1.04
C ILE A 99 -0.45 -13.83 -0.70
N LEU A 100 -0.24 -12.97 -1.72
CA LEU A 100 -0.02 -11.55 -1.52
C LEU A 100 -1.30 -10.84 -1.95
N CYS A 101 -1.93 -10.10 -1.04
CA CYS A 101 -3.17 -9.39 -1.28
C CYS A 101 -2.94 -7.88 -1.23
N GLU A 102 -3.35 -7.18 -2.29
CA GLU A 102 -3.34 -5.71 -2.29
C GLU A 102 -4.20 -5.14 -1.16
N LYS A 103 -3.84 -3.92 -0.80
CA LYS A 103 -4.57 -3.12 0.18
C LYS A 103 -5.73 -2.34 -0.51
N PRO A 104 -6.76 -1.96 0.23
CA PRO A 104 -7.09 -2.41 1.58
C PRO A 104 -7.49 -3.88 1.59
N LEU A 105 -7.27 -4.56 2.72
CA LEU A 105 -7.57 -6.00 2.84
C LEU A 105 -9.05 -6.31 2.58
N TYR A 106 -9.94 -5.40 2.95
CA TYR A 106 -11.37 -5.40 2.70
C TYR A 106 -11.91 -3.97 2.72
N THR A 107 -13.11 -3.77 2.18
CA THR A 107 -13.81 -2.47 2.17
C THR A 107 -15.04 -2.48 3.08
N ASP A 108 -15.68 -3.62 3.28
CA ASP A 108 -16.82 -3.80 4.16
C ASP A 108 -16.36 -4.25 5.57
N PRO A 109 -16.70 -3.50 6.63
CA PRO A 109 -16.39 -3.90 8.02
C PRO A 109 -16.90 -5.30 8.40
N ALA A 110 -17.97 -5.80 7.77
CA ALA A 110 -18.52 -7.12 8.02
C ALA A 110 -17.54 -8.26 7.63
N ASP A 111 -16.58 -7.98 6.74
CA ASP A 111 -15.57 -8.95 6.33
C ASP A 111 -14.49 -9.21 7.38
N ALA A 112 -14.28 -8.30 8.33
CA ALA A 112 -13.22 -8.38 9.32
C ALA A 112 -13.23 -9.71 10.10
N ALA A 113 -14.35 -10.00 10.79
CA ALA A 113 -14.49 -11.20 11.59
C ALA A 113 -14.52 -12.49 10.75
N THR A 114 -15.07 -12.42 9.54
CA THR A 114 -15.11 -13.57 8.63
C THR A 114 -13.74 -13.94 8.11
N LEU A 115 -12.92 -12.96 7.74
CA LEU A 115 -11.53 -13.19 7.30
C LEU A 115 -10.65 -13.67 8.46
N GLU A 116 -10.76 -13.08 9.65
CA GLU A 116 -10.04 -13.53 10.82
C GLU A 116 -10.32 -15.02 11.12
N LYS A 117 -11.60 -15.43 11.09
CA LYS A 117 -12.00 -16.81 11.28
C LYS A 117 -11.48 -17.73 10.17
N LEU A 118 -11.56 -17.28 8.91
CA LEU A 118 -11.13 -18.04 7.74
C LEU A 118 -9.65 -18.37 7.77
N PHE A 119 -8.82 -17.40 8.16
CA PHE A 119 -7.37 -17.56 8.18
C PHE A 119 -6.82 -18.09 9.50
N LYS A 120 -7.68 -18.38 10.49
CA LYS A 120 -7.25 -19.01 11.74
C LYS A 120 -6.74 -20.43 11.48
N GLY A 121 -5.42 -20.61 11.61
CA GLY A 121 -4.77 -21.88 11.33
C GLY A 121 -4.49 -22.16 9.84
N TYR A 122 -4.60 -21.13 8.98
CA TYR A 122 -4.20 -21.25 7.59
C TYR A 122 -2.71 -21.58 7.48
N ALA A 123 -2.39 -22.62 6.70
CA ALA A 123 -1.05 -23.19 6.67
C ALA A 123 -0.04 -22.44 5.79
N HIS A 124 -0.52 -21.57 4.93
CA HIS A 124 0.33 -20.85 3.96
C HIS A 124 0.52 -19.39 4.34
N PRO A 125 1.62 -18.74 3.89
CA PRO A 125 1.83 -17.30 4.08
C PRO A 125 0.71 -16.47 3.47
N VAL A 126 0.23 -15.47 4.23
CA VAL A 126 -0.64 -14.41 3.72
C VAL A 126 0.03 -13.08 4.01
N TRP A 127 0.32 -12.33 2.96
CA TRP A 127 0.97 -11.03 3.01
C TRP A 127 0.02 -9.95 2.52
N VAL A 128 -0.18 -8.89 3.30
CA VAL A 128 -0.96 -7.73 2.87
C VAL A 128 -0.02 -6.65 2.34
N ALA A 129 -0.33 -6.08 1.19
CA ALA A 129 0.56 -5.16 0.47
C ALA A 129 0.62 -3.75 1.10
N MET A 130 1.08 -3.66 2.35
CA MET A 130 1.42 -2.38 3.00
C MET A 130 2.86 -2.00 2.64
N GLU A 131 3.11 -1.80 1.36
CA GLU A 131 4.44 -1.68 0.76
C GLU A 131 5.22 -0.44 1.18
N TYR A 132 4.55 0.64 1.63
CA TYR A 132 5.22 1.88 2.03
C TYR A 132 6.29 1.70 3.11
N ARG A 133 6.20 0.62 3.90
CA ARG A 133 7.25 0.21 4.84
C ARG A 133 8.63 0.04 4.17
N TYR A 134 8.62 -0.30 2.88
CA TYR A 134 9.80 -0.72 2.11
C TYR A 134 10.35 0.37 1.19
N MET A 135 9.73 1.55 1.12
CA MET A 135 10.37 2.71 0.50
C MET A 135 11.69 2.97 1.22
N PRO A 136 12.84 3.04 0.54
CA PRO A 136 14.15 3.16 1.20
C PRO A 136 14.23 4.26 2.26
N PRO A 137 13.74 5.50 2.04
CA PRO A 137 13.78 6.54 3.08
C PRO A 137 12.86 6.24 4.26
N VAL A 138 11.70 5.60 4.03
CA VAL A 138 10.76 5.20 5.09
C VAL A 138 11.34 4.05 5.91
N ALA A 139 11.93 3.05 5.26
CA ALA A 139 12.62 1.95 5.93
C ALA A 139 13.77 2.46 6.82
N ALA A 140 14.57 3.41 6.31
CA ALA A 140 15.64 4.04 7.07
C ALA A 140 15.11 4.83 8.29
N LEU A 141 13.96 5.51 8.14
CA LEU A 141 13.31 6.17 9.28
C LEU A 141 12.82 5.15 10.31
N ILE A 142 12.12 4.08 9.88
CA ILE A 142 11.61 3.03 10.78
C ILE A 142 12.75 2.43 11.61
N GLU A 143 13.89 2.14 10.97
CA GLU A 143 15.06 1.55 11.63
C GLU A 143 15.67 2.47 12.67
N GLN A 144 15.78 3.79 12.37
CA GLN A 144 16.55 4.75 13.18
C GLN A 144 15.71 5.56 14.16
N ALA A 145 14.38 5.60 14.00
CA ALA A 145 13.50 6.52 14.72
C ALA A 145 13.60 6.39 16.25
N GLU A 146 13.55 5.17 16.79
CA GLU A 146 13.59 4.92 18.23
C GLU A 146 14.89 5.41 18.87
N GLN A 147 16.03 5.08 18.25
CA GLN A 147 17.35 5.48 18.76
C GLN A 147 17.55 6.99 18.65
N THR A 148 17.18 7.58 17.51
CA THR A 148 17.37 9.01 17.22
C THR A 148 16.52 9.88 18.13
N THR A 149 15.28 9.49 18.37
CA THR A 149 14.36 10.29 19.18
C THR A 149 14.48 10.00 20.68
N GLY A 150 15.02 8.83 21.07
CA GLY A 150 15.06 8.35 22.44
C GLY A 150 13.69 7.97 22.99
N GLY A 151 12.85 7.42 22.14
CA GLY A 151 11.43 7.12 22.38
C GLY A 151 10.53 8.12 21.66
N ILE A 152 9.62 7.62 20.80
CA ILE A 152 8.78 8.49 19.98
C ILE A 152 7.57 8.95 20.78
N ALA A 153 7.42 10.27 20.96
CA ALA A 153 6.26 10.89 21.61
C ALA A 153 5.22 11.40 20.61
N MET A 154 5.69 11.89 19.45
CA MET A 154 4.83 12.45 18.40
C MET A 154 5.30 11.94 17.02
N LEU A 155 4.32 11.58 16.19
CA LEU A 155 4.52 11.19 14.79
C LEU A 155 3.62 12.03 13.90
N THR A 156 4.17 12.61 12.84
CA THR A 156 3.38 13.32 11.82
C THR A 156 3.64 12.67 10.47
N ILE A 157 2.57 12.39 9.74
CA ILE A 157 2.61 11.94 8.36
C ILE A 157 1.82 12.93 7.53
N ARG A 158 2.40 13.46 6.45
CA ARG A 158 1.75 14.31 5.48
C ARG A 158 1.83 13.64 4.12
N GLU A 159 0.72 13.60 3.39
CA GLU A 159 0.70 13.28 1.98
C GLU A 159 0.04 14.40 1.18
N HIS A 160 0.80 14.99 0.27
CA HIS A 160 0.37 15.99 -0.68
C HIS A 160 0.57 15.45 -2.10
N ARG A 161 -0.53 15.08 -2.75
CA ARG A 161 -0.47 14.32 -3.99
C ARG A 161 -1.53 14.77 -5.01
N PHE A 162 -1.46 14.13 -6.17
CA PHE A 162 -2.46 14.20 -7.24
C PHE A 162 -3.76 13.44 -6.87
N PRO A 163 -4.90 13.79 -7.54
CA PRO A 163 -6.19 13.10 -7.36
C PRO A 163 -6.12 11.61 -7.63
N PHE A 164 -7.13 10.85 -7.17
CA PHE A 164 -7.28 9.47 -7.59
C PHE A 164 -7.35 9.35 -9.11
N LEU A 165 -6.43 8.57 -9.68
CA LEU A 165 -6.40 8.29 -11.11
C LEU A 165 -7.64 7.49 -11.54
N PRO A 166 -8.11 7.65 -12.79
CA PRO A 166 -9.20 6.84 -13.33
C PRO A 166 -8.89 5.35 -13.26
N LYS A 167 -9.86 4.58 -12.85
CA LYS A 167 -9.84 3.11 -12.88
C LYS A 167 -10.88 2.61 -13.87
N ILE A 168 -10.72 1.41 -14.39
CA ILE A 168 -11.69 0.83 -15.32
C ILE A 168 -13.03 0.67 -14.62
N GLY A 169 -14.08 1.23 -15.21
CA GLY A 169 -15.43 1.25 -14.63
C GLY A 169 -15.58 2.22 -13.45
N ASP A 170 -14.59 3.10 -13.23
CA ASP A 170 -14.64 4.22 -12.27
C ASP A 170 -15.06 3.83 -10.85
N TRP A 171 -14.86 2.54 -10.50
CA TRP A 171 -15.28 1.96 -9.23
C TRP A 171 -14.70 2.69 -8.02
N ASN A 172 -13.52 3.30 -8.17
CA ASN A 172 -12.83 4.03 -7.10
C ASN A 172 -13.37 5.45 -6.87
N ARG A 173 -14.49 5.79 -7.47
CA ARG A 173 -15.22 7.05 -7.22
C ARG A 173 -16.23 6.94 -6.08
N PHE A 174 -16.47 5.73 -5.57
CA PHE A 174 -17.54 5.46 -4.62
C PHE A 174 -17.04 4.76 -3.35
N ASN A 175 -17.43 5.31 -2.19
CA ASN A 175 -17.07 4.78 -0.87
C ASN A 175 -17.50 3.31 -0.68
N GLU A 176 -18.62 2.90 -1.28
CA GLU A 176 -19.10 1.51 -1.22
C GLU A 176 -18.09 0.51 -1.79
N ASN A 177 -17.28 0.92 -2.78
CA ASN A 177 -16.29 0.09 -3.44
C ASN A 177 -14.90 0.19 -2.81
N THR A 178 -14.63 1.26 -2.10
CA THR A 178 -13.29 1.60 -1.59
C THR A 178 -13.17 1.51 -0.07
N GLY A 179 -14.29 1.56 0.64
CA GLY A 179 -14.35 1.78 2.09
C GLY A 179 -14.14 3.23 2.48
N GLY A 180 -14.06 4.15 1.49
CA GLY A 180 -13.76 5.56 1.66
C GLY A 180 -12.26 5.89 1.54
N THR A 181 -11.96 7.15 1.27
CA THR A 181 -10.59 7.65 1.05
C THR A 181 -9.66 7.35 2.23
N LEU A 182 -10.17 7.47 3.47
CA LEU A 182 -9.36 7.20 4.66
C LEU A 182 -9.10 5.68 4.87
N VAL A 183 -9.82 4.80 4.17
CA VAL A 183 -9.51 3.37 4.08
C VAL A 183 -8.60 3.10 2.90
N GLU A 184 -9.01 3.42 1.68
CA GLU A 184 -8.29 3.06 0.45
C GLU A 184 -6.87 3.63 0.43
N LYS A 185 -6.74 4.93 0.70
CA LYS A 185 -5.44 5.60 0.63
C LYS A 185 -4.70 5.56 1.96
N CYS A 186 -5.39 5.83 3.06
CA CYS A 186 -4.72 6.07 4.32
C CYS A 186 -4.36 4.80 5.09
N CYS A 187 -4.81 3.61 4.68
CA CYS A 187 -4.39 2.36 5.33
C CYS A 187 -2.86 2.17 5.35
N HIS A 188 -2.13 2.63 4.33
CA HIS A 188 -0.67 2.67 4.33
C HIS A 188 -0.11 3.47 5.51
N PHE A 189 -0.68 4.65 5.77
CA PHE A 189 -0.21 5.54 6.82
C PHE A 189 -0.59 5.04 8.22
N PHE A 190 -1.78 4.46 8.36
CA PHE A 190 -2.18 3.82 9.61
C PHE A 190 -1.31 2.61 9.94
N ASP A 191 -0.91 1.86 8.94
CA ASP A 191 0.06 0.80 9.09
C ASP A 191 1.44 1.36 9.51
N LEU A 192 1.95 2.39 8.83
CA LEU A 192 3.20 3.06 9.19
C LEU A 192 3.18 3.63 10.61
N MET A 193 2.07 4.22 11.05
CA MET A 193 1.94 4.69 12.43
C MET A 193 2.18 3.57 13.44
N ARG A 194 1.56 2.40 13.22
CA ARG A 194 1.71 1.23 14.10
C ARG A 194 3.15 0.69 14.10
N VAL A 195 3.76 0.60 12.93
CA VAL A 195 5.13 0.08 12.77
C VAL A 195 6.17 1.02 13.38
N ILE A 196 6.07 2.32 13.12
CA ILE A 196 7.01 3.32 13.63
C ILE A 196 6.89 3.46 15.14
N LEU A 197 5.65 3.55 15.68
CA LEU A 197 5.41 3.71 17.11
C LEU A 197 5.49 2.40 17.90
N LYS A 198 5.51 1.24 17.23
CA LYS A 198 5.50 -0.10 17.86
C LYS A 198 4.42 -0.22 18.94
N SER A 199 3.25 0.35 18.66
CA SER A 199 2.13 0.48 19.60
C SER A 199 0.81 0.34 18.86
N GLU A 200 -0.25 0.00 19.60
CA GLU A 200 -1.59 -0.12 19.03
C GLU A 200 -2.38 1.17 19.24
N PRO A 201 -3.21 1.57 18.26
CA PRO A 201 -4.08 2.73 18.38
C PRO A 201 -5.19 2.47 19.40
N VAL A 202 -5.62 3.52 20.10
CA VAL A 202 -6.73 3.43 21.09
C VAL A 202 -7.87 4.39 20.81
N ARG A 203 -7.60 5.50 20.10
CA ARG A 203 -8.63 6.50 19.78
C ARG A 203 -8.27 7.24 18.49
N VAL A 204 -9.27 7.50 17.66
CA VAL A 204 -9.13 8.22 16.38
C VAL A 204 -10.07 9.43 16.38
N MET A 205 -9.58 10.58 15.93
CA MET A 205 -10.33 11.80 15.65
C MET A 205 -10.00 12.27 14.25
N ALA A 206 -11.01 12.63 13.45
CA ALA A 206 -10.79 13.07 12.08
C ALA A 206 -11.73 14.20 11.67
N SER A 207 -11.24 15.03 10.74
CA SER A 207 -12.01 16.00 9.96
C SER A 207 -11.58 15.87 8.52
N ALA A 208 -12.49 15.50 7.62
CA ALA A 208 -12.20 15.24 6.22
C ALA A 208 -13.39 15.58 5.34
N GLY A 209 -13.18 15.72 4.04
CA GLY A 209 -14.25 16.01 3.11
C GLY A 209 -13.80 16.02 1.65
N GLN A 210 -14.77 16.24 0.77
CA GLN A 210 -14.56 16.47 -0.66
C GLN A 210 -14.61 17.97 -0.94
N THR A 211 -13.47 18.55 -1.27
CA THR A 211 -13.35 20.01 -1.46
C THR A 211 -13.27 20.38 -2.93
N LEU A 212 -12.46 19.70 -3.72
CA LEU A 212 -12.12 20.09 -5.08
C LEU A 212 -12.36 18.97 -6.11
N ASN A 213 -11.80 17.79 -5.89
CA ASN A 213 -11.73 16.73 -6.90
C ASN A 213 -13.05 16.02 -7.13
N HIS A 214 -13.29 15.57 -8.37
CA HIS A 214 -14.39 14.69 -8.78
C HIS A 214 -15.81 15.22 -8.53
N LYS A 215 -15.99 16.52 -8.27
CA LYS A 215 -17.31 17.14 -7.99
C LYS A 215 -18.13 17.38 -9.25
N ASP A 216 -17.47 17.51 -10.39
CA ASP A 216 -18.10 17.72 -11.70
C ASP A 216 -18.20 16.43 -12.52
N GLU A 217 -17.87 15.28 -11.92
CA GLU A 217 -17.98 13.96 -12.52
C GLU A 217 -19.35 13.34 -12.21
N GLU A 218 -19.90 12.58 -13.15
CA GLU A 218 -21.14 11.82 -12.99
C GLU A 218 -21.01 10.46 -13.66
N TYR A 219 -21.39 9.40 -12.94
CA TYR A 219 -21.34 8.01 -13.40
C TYR A 219 -22.68 7.34 -13.16
N ASP A 220 -23.40 7.00 -14.24
CA ASP A 220 -24.75 6.41 -14.17
C ASP A 220 -25.73 7.21 -13.29
N GLY A 221 -25.69 8.54 -13.37
CA GLY A 221 -26.51 9.45 -12.57
C GLY A 221 -26.05 9.64 -11.12
N ARG A 222 -24.86 9.16 -10.78
CA ARG A 222 -24.26 9.28 -9.42
C ARG A 222 -23.04 10.19 -9.45
N VAL A 223 -22.97 11.11 -8.53
CA VAL A 223 -21.78 11.93 -8.27
C VAL A 223 -20.83 11.18 -7.33
N PRO A 224 -19.51 11.23 -7.56
CA PRO A 224 -18.51 10.67 -6.63
C PRO A 224 -18.68 11.13 -5.21
N ASP A 225 -18.54 10.22 -4.25
CA ASP A 225 -18.70 10.49 -2.81
C ASP A 225 -17.39 10.30 -2.02
N ILE A 226 -16.26 10.08 -2.72
CA ILE A 226 -14.94 9.97 -2.10
C ILE A 226 -14.40 11.34 -1.68
N TRP A 227 -13.67 11.38 -0.58
CA TRP A 227 -13.03 12.60 -0.10
C TRP A 227 -11.65 12.84 -0.73
N ASP A 228 -11.20 14.08 -0.70
CA ASP A 228 -9.91 14.47 -1.30
C ASP A 228 -8.97 15.16 -0.32
N ASN A 229 -9.39 15.37 0.93
CA ASN A 229 -8.54 15.94 1.98
C ASN A 229 -9.01 15.55 3.38
N GLY A 230 -8.10 15.64 4.35
CA GLY A 230 -8.45 15.44 5.75
C GLY A 230 -7.27 15.46 6.71
N TYR A 231 -7.61 15.68 7.97
CA TYR A 231 -6.72 15.55 9.12
C TYR A 231 -7.21 14.43 10.02
N VAL A 232 -6.29 13.57 10.46
CA VAL A 232 -6.59 12.49 11.40
C VAL A 232 -5.60 12.53 12.55
N ILE A 233 -6.10 12.50 13.79
CA ILE A 233 -5.28 12.38 15.01
C ILE A 233 -5.57 11.01 15.63
N VAL A 234 -4.50 10.29 15.99
CA VAL A 234 -4.58 8.97 16.60
C VAL A 234 -3.80 8.95 17.91
N ASP A 235 -4.45 8.56 19.00
CA ASP A 235 -3.80 8.27 20.27
C ASP A 235 -3.42 6.78 20.32
N PHE A 236 -2.23 6.49 20.86
CA PHE A 236 -1.69 5.14 20.97
C PHE A 236 -1.55 4.68 22.43
N ALA A 237 -1.61 3.38 22.65
CA ALA A 237 -1.52 2.77 23.98
C ALA A 237 -0.19 3.11 24.71
N SER A 238 0.88 3.38 23.97
CA SER A 238 2.16 3.87 24.53
C SER A 238 2.10 5.29 25.08
N GLY A 239 1.03 6.04 24.84
CA GLY A 239 0.91 7.48 25.14
C GLY A 239 1.41 8.38 24.01
N ALA A 240 1.98 7.82 22.95
CA ALA A 240 2.35 8.57 21.74
C ALA A 240 1.11 9.06 20.99
N ARG A 241 1.26 10.12 20.23
CA ARG A 241 0.23 10.68 19.35
C ARG A 241 0.73 10.73 17.92
N ALA A 242 -0.12 10.36 16.97
CA ALA A 242 0.16 10.52 15.55
C ALA A 242 -0.86 11.45 14.88
N MET A 243 -0.41 12.13 13.84
CA MET A 243 -1.27 12.96 12.98
C MET A 243 -1.02 12.57 11.52
N LEU A 244 -2.10 12.47 10.75
CA LEU A 244 -2.09 12.39 9.29
C LEU A 244 -2.70 13.66 8.72
N GLU A 245 -2.04 14.25 7.73
CA GLU A 245 -2.56 15.28 6.85
C GLU A 245 -2.59 14.73 5.42
N LEU A 246 -3.78 14.62 4.83
CA LEU A 246 -3.97 14.20 3.45
C LEU A 246 -4.48 15.37 2.61
N CYS A 247 -3.85 15.64 1.47
CA CYS A 247 -4.35 16.55 0.45
C CYS A 247 -4.11 15.96 -0.94
N MET A 248 -5.20 15.68 -1.68
CA MET A 248 -5.16 15.07 -3.01
C MET A 248 -5.38 16.10 -4.14
N PHE A 249 -5.02 17.34 -3.90
CA PHE A 249 -4.97 18.43 -4.89
C PHE A 249 -3.73 19.31 -4.65
N ALA A 250 -2.62 18.67 -4.28
CA ALA A 250 -1.35 19.32 -3.99
C ALA A 250 -0.20 18.66 -4.78
N GLU A 251 -0.46 18.26 -6.01
CA GLU A 251 0.46 17.57 -6.93
C GLU A 251 1.67 18.39 -7.35
N GLY A 252 1.67 19.66 -7.03
CA GLY A 252 2.84 20.55 -7.22
C GLY A 252 3.83 20.53 -6.07
N ALA A 253 3.59 19.75 -5.02
CA ALA A 253 4.50 19.61 -3.89
C ALA A 253 5.84 18.98 -4.32
N GLN A 254 6.94 19.45 -3.75
CA GLN A 254 8.27 18.88 -4.01
C GLN A 254 8.40 17.46 -3.46
N TYR A 255 7.82 17.20 -2.30
CA TYR A 255 7.74 15.89 -1.68
C TYR A 255 6.27 15.50 -1.51
N GLN A 256 5.96 14.29 -1.89
CA GLN A 256 4.59 13.77 -1.79
C GLN A 256 4.32 13.27 -0.38
N GLU A 257 5.26 12.52 0.21
CA GLU A 257 5.17 12.08 1.60
C GLU A 257 6.24 12.74 2.45
N GLU A 258 5.81 13.27 3.60
CA GLU A 258 6.68 13.81 4.63
C GLU A 258 6.34 13.12 5.97
N ILE A 259 7.28 12.39 6.54
CA ILE A 259 7.09 11.67 7.80
C ILE A 259 8.08 12.19 8.82
N SER A 260 7.62 12.60 10.01
CA SER A 260 8.50 13.05 11.07
C SER A 260 8.14 12.42 12.42
N ALA A 261 9.16 11.88 13.12
CA ALA A 261 9.04 11.35 14.47
C ALA A 261 9.89 12.21 15.44
N VAL A 262 9.29 12.55 16.60
CA VAL A 262 9.88 13.43 17.59
C VAL A 262 9.84 12.77 18.97
N GLY A 263 10.93 12.91 19.70
CA GLY A 263 11.04 12.44 21.07
C GLY A 263 12.05 13.25 21.91
N PRO A 264 12.38 12.80 23.11
CA PRO A 264 13.19 13.58 24.04
C PRO A 264 14.61 13.90 23.57
N LYS A 265 15.21 13.08 22.68
CA LYS A 265 16.58 13.31 22.19
C LYS A 265 16.63 14.11 20.90
N GLY A 266 15.56 14.14 20.10
CA GLY A 266 15.58 14.84 18.83
C GLY A 266 14.40 14.46 17.92
N LYS A 267 14.58 14.76 16.66
CA LYS A 267 13.64 14.54 15.56
C LYS A 267 14.33 13.78 14.44
N ILE A 268 13.59 12.92 13.78
CA ILE A 268 13.96 12.30 12.49
C ILE A 268 12.84 12.53 11.50
N GLU A 269 13.20 12.82 10.24
CA GLU A 269 12.25 13.08 9.16
C GLU A 269 12.67 12.33 7.92
N CYS A 270 11.70 11.80 7.16
CA CYS A 270 11.94 11.41 5.78
C CYS A 270 11.04 12.19 4.83
N LEU A 271 11.61 12.57 3.70
CA LEU A 271 10.97 13.32 2.62
C LEU A 271 11.01 12.44 1.38
N VAL A 272 9.84 12.09 0.85
CA VAL A 272 9.70 11.18 -0.30
C VAL A 272 9.06 11.94 -1.45
N PRO A 273 9.73 12.10 -2.61
CA PRO A 273 9.14 12.73 -3.77
C PRO A 273 8.05 11.84 -4.37
N GLY A 274 7.11 12.45 -5.07
CA GLY A 274 6.14 11.74 -5.89
C GLY A 274 6.79 11.02 -7.08
N PRO A 275 6.00 10.24 -7.86
CA PRO A 275 6.49 9.51 -8.99
C PRO A 275 7.19 10.42 -10.01
N GLY A 276 8.40 10.02 -10.45
CA GLY A 276 9.23 10.84 -11.35
C GLY A 276 8.53 11.21 -12.66
N ARG A 277 7.62 10.38 -13.15
CA ARG A 277 6.82 10.65 -14.37
C ARG A 277 5.88 11.86 -14.26
N PHE A 278 5.57 12.33 -13.06
CA PHE A 278 4.78 13.53 -12.81
C PHE A 278 5.65 14.76 -12.53
N TRP A 279 6.98 14.60 -12.39
CA TRP A 279 7.88 15.71 -12.17
C TRP A 279 8.11 16.49 -13.48
N PRO A 280 7.89 17.82 -13.51
CA PRO A 280 8.04 18.58 -14.74
C PRO A 280 9.51 18.68 -15.17
N GLU A 281 9.84 18.25 -16.39
CA GLU A 281 11.20 18.32 -16.96
C GLU A 281 11.86 19.70 -16.85
N LYS A 282 11.06 20.77 -17.01
CA LYS A 282 11.54 22.15 -16.89
C LYS A 282 12.13 22.53 -15.54
N LEU A 283 11.87 21.73 -14.49
CA LEU A 283 12.41 21.92 -13.13
C LEU A 283 13.72 21.16 -12.93
N GLY A 284 14.24 20.49 -13.96
CA GLY A 284 15.43 19.64 -13.86
C GLY A 284 15.10 18.25 -13.29
N PRO A 285 16.11 17.54 -12.78
CA PRO A 285 15.92 16.19 -12.26
C PRO A 285 14.94 16.16 -11.07
N ALA A 286 14.18 15.07 -10.96
CA ALA A 286 13.29 14.86 -9.81
C ALA A 286 14.07 14.91 -8.50
N PRO A 287 13.45 15.36 -7.39
CA PRO A 287 14.09 15.37 -6.09
C PRO A 287 14.50 13.96 -5.66
N VAL A 288 15.62 13.86 -4.94
CA VAL A 288 16.05 12.61 -4.30
C VAL A 288 15.38 12.53 -2.93
N PRO A 289 14.89 11.35 -2.52
CA PRO A 289 14.39 11.15 -1.15
C PRO A 289 15.46 11.48 -0.11
N GLN A 290 15.02 12.05 1.03
CA GLN A 290 15.93 12.51 2.08
C GLN A 290 15.55 11.96 3.45
N LEU A 291 16.57 11.73 4.28
CA LEU A 291 16.44 11.50 5.71
C LEU A 291 17.14 12.64 6.46
N ILE A 292 16.43 13.27 7.41
CA ILE A 292 16.95 14.39 8.19
C ILE A 292 16.94 14.03 9.67
N ILE A 293 18.10 14.08 10.32
CA ILE A 293 18.26 13.86 11.75
C ILE A 293 18.57 15.18 12.43
N SER A 294 17.74 15.59 13.37
CA SER A 294 17.85 16.84 14.11
C SER A 294 17.96 16.59 15.61
N PRO A 295 19.18 16.34 16.15
CA PRO A 295 19.37 16.11 17.57
C PRO A 295 19.16 17.40 18.40
N ARG A 296 18.70 17.23 19.65
CA ARG A 296 18.57 18.38 20.57
C ARG A 296 19.94 18.88 21.06
N VAL A 297 20.89 17.96 21.25
CA VAL A 297 22.25 18.27 21.77
C VAL A 297 23.26 17.32 21.13
N PRO A 298 24.27 17.83 20.41
CA PRO A 298 24.39 19.22 19.97
C PRO A 298 23.31 19.57 18.94
N LYS A 299 22.88 20.82 18.88
CA LYS A 299 21.92 21.27 17.84
C LYS A 299 22.60 21.28 16.48
N GLY A 300 21.84 20.86 15.46
CA GLY A 300 22.27 20.93 14.07
C GLY A 300 21.69 19.75 13.27
N PRO A 301 20.87 20.03 12.24
CA PRO A 301 20.33 18.98 11.39
C PRO A 301 21.43 18.37 10.52
N ILE A 302 21.31 17.07 10.29
CA ILE A 302 22.11 16.30 9.34
C ILE A 302 21.15 15.79 8.29
N THR A 303 21.34 16.19 7.03
CA THR A 303 20.53 15.72 5.88
C THR A 303 21.33 14.69 5.10
N MET A 304 20.67 13.59 4.75
CA MET A 304 21.22 12.51 3.96
C MET A 304 20.28 12.22 2.78
N ASP A 305 20.83 12.16 1.58
CA ASP A 305 20.09 11.65 0.43
C ASP A 305 20.00 10.12 0.51
N ILE A 306 18.83 9.59 0.21
CA ILE A 306 18.55 8.14 0.18
C ILE A 306 18.11 7.78 -1.24
N PRO A 307 19.06 7.66 -2.19
CA PRO A 307 18.71 7.40 -3.57
C PRO A 307 18.03 6.03 -3.74
N VAL A 308 17.08 5.97 -4.65
CA VAL A 308 16.45 4.73 -5.10
C VAL A 308 17.10 4.29 -6.40
N ASP A 309 17.27 2.99 -6.59
CA ASP A 309 17.78 2.43 -7.84
C ASP A 309 16.90 2.88 -9.02
N PRO A 310 17.47 3.48 -10.08
CA PRO A 310 16.69 3.92 -11.23
C PRO A 310 15.85 2.83 -11.88
N THR A 311 16.35 1.59 -11.91
CA THR A 311 15.59 0.45 -12.44
C THR A 311 14.28 0.21 -11.67
N LEU A 312 14.31 0.44 -10.35
CA LEU A 312 13.12 0.30 -9.51
C LEU A 312 12.16 1.49 -9.65
N LEU A 313 12.69 2.69 -9.94
CA LEU A 313 11.86 3.86 -10.25
C LEU A 313 11.13 3.70 -11.59
N ASP A 314 11.76 3.06 -12.58
CA ASP A 314 11.15 2.77 -13.87
C ASP A 314 10.11 1.62 -13.78
N ALA A 315 10.22 0.76 -12.78
CA ALA A 315 9.31 -0.37 -12.58
C ALA A 315 8.04 -0.03 -11.79
N GLY A 316 7.88 1.20 -11.30
CA GLY A 316 6.66 1.60 -10.59
C GLY A 316 6.73 2.97 -9.91
N ASP A 317 5.59 3.39 -9.37
CA ASP A 317 5.39 4.72 -8.81
C ASP A 317 5.71 4.84 -7.30
N HIS A 318 6.08 3.74 -6.63
CA HIS A 318 6.19 3.66 -5.17
C HIS A 318 7.65 3.62 -4.67
N ASN A 319 8.57 4.33 -5.34
CA ASN A 319 9.97 4.45 -4.91
C ASN A 319 10.65 3.09 -4.61
N GLY A 320 10.36 2.08 -5.45
CA GLY A 320 10.93 0.73 -5.36
C GLY A 320 10.34 -0.16 -4.26
N SER A 321 9.38 0.32 -3.47
CA SER A 321 8.82 -0.47 -2.37
C SER A 321 8.16 -1.77 -2.82
N THR A 322 7.49 -1.76 -3.98
CA THR A 322 6.86 -2.94 -4.58
C THR A 322 7.88 -4.04 -4.87
N PHE A 323 9.08 -3.67 -5.37
CA PHE A 323 10.18 -4.64 -5.55
C PHE A 323 10.62 -5.26 -4.22
N TYR A 324 10.91 -4.43 -3.22
CA TYR A 324 11.37 -4.92 -1.93
C TYR A 324 10.32 -5.77 -1.22
N GLN A 325 9.03 -5.46 -1.38
CA GLN A 325 7.93 -6.29 -0.90
C GLN A 325 7.96 -7.66 -1.58
N HIS A 326 8.01 -7.70 -2.92
CA HIS A 326 8.06 -8.95 -3.67
C HIS A 326 9.31 -9.78 -3.36
N GLN A 327 10.47 -9.15 -3.19
CA GLN A 327 11.70 -9.82 -2.80
C GLN A 327 11.54 -10.58 -1.47
N ARG A 328 10.90 -9.96 -0.48
CA ARG A 328 10.62 -10.55 0.83
C ARG A 328 9.55 -11.63 0.75
N PHE A 329 8.45 -11.36 0.06
CA PHE A 329 7.40 -12.36 -0.13
C PHE A 329 7.90 -13.59 -0.87
N ASN A 330 8.69 -13.41 -1.94
CA ASN A 330 9.33 -14.51 -2.67
C ASN A 330 10.22 -15.37 -1.76
N ALA A 331 11.00 -14.74 -0.88
CA ALA A 331 11.81 -15.47 0.10
C ALA A 331 10.93 -16.30 1.06
N VAL A 332 9.80 -15.74 1.53
CA VAL A 332 8.86 -16.45 2.40
C VAL A 332 8.20 -17.63 1.69
N VAL A 333 7.78 -17.48 0.43
CA VAL A 333 7.23 -18.57 -0.38
C VAL A 333 8.23 -19.74 -0.51
N ARG A 334 9.52 -19.43 -0.61
CA ARG A 334 10.61 -20.41 -0.64
C ARG A 334 11.01 -20.94 0.76
N GLY A 335 10.25 -20.68 1.80
CA GLY A 335 10.52 -21.11 3.15
C GLY A 335 11.63 -20.33 3.87
N GLN A 336 11.97 -19.14 3.40
CA GLN A 336 13.02 -18.29 3.96
C GLN A 336 12.39 -17.06 4.64
N GLY A 337 12.67 -16.86 5.94
CA GLY A 337 12.10 -15.76 6.71
C GLY A 337 10.64 -15.97 7.12
N GLY A 338 9.93 -14.89 7.43
CA GLY A 338 8.54 -14.90 7.88
C GLY A 338 7.74 -13.75 7.29
N VAL A 339 6.40 -13.83 7.40
CA VAL A 339 5.48 -12.78 6.94
C VAL A 339 5.66 -11.53 7.80
N GLU A 340 6.11 -10.44 7.20
CA GLU A 340 6.33 -9.15 7.89
C GLU A 340 5.05 -8.31 7.98
N VAL A 341 4.16 -8.42 6.99
CA VAL A 341 2.85 -7.75 6.98
C VAL A 341 1.76 -8.80 6.99
N LYS A 342 1.29 -9.11 8.20
CA LYS A 342 0.29 -10.15 8.43
C LYS A 342 -1.11 -9.67 8.05
N LEU A 343 -2.03 -10.61 7.88
CA LEU A 343 -3.46 -10.32 7.71
C LEU A 343 -3.98 -9.38 8.82
N SER A 344 -3.55 -9.60 10.08
CA SER A 344 -3.92 -8.75 11.21
C SER A 344 -3.43 -7.30 11.09
N ASP A 345 -2.30 -7.07 10.43
CA ASP A 345 -1.79 -5.71 10.20
C ASP A 345 -2.67 -4.98 9.19
N GLY A 346 -3.02 -5.67 8.08
CA GLY A 346 -3.97 -5.14 7.10
C GLY A 346 -5.34 -4.85 7.71
N ALA A 347 -5.87 -5.77 8.51
CA ALA A 347 -7.16 -5.60 9.18
C ALA A 347 -7.17 -4.41 10.15
N LYS A 348 -6.10 -4.22 10.94
CA LYS A 348 -5.97 -3.08 11.86
C LYS A 348 -5.84 -1.75 11.13
N ALA A 349 -5.09 -1.72 10.04
CA ALA A 349 -4.98 -0.50 9.23
C ALA A 349 -6.33 -0.09 8.62
N VAL A 350 -7.11 -1.06 8.12
CA VAL A 350 -8.49 -0.83 7.65
C VAL A 350 -9.41 -0.37 8.79
N ALA A 351 -9.34 -1.00 9.96
CA ALA A 351 -10.15 -0.60 11.12
C ALA A 351 -9.87 0.84 11.56
N MET A 352 -8.61 1.29 11.52
CA MET A 352 -8.26 2.70 11.77
C MET A 352 -8.85 3.63 10.72
N GLY A 353 -8.80 3.24 9.44
CA GLY A 353 -9.41 3.99 8.34
C GLY A 353 -10.93 4.14 8.49
N ILE A 354 -11.62 3.06 8.82
CA ILE A 354 -13.07 3.04 9.09
C ILE A 354 -13.40 3.93 10.30
N ALA A 355 -12.60 3.85 11.37
CA ALA A 355 -12.78 4.71 12.54
C ALA A 355 -12.58 6.20 12.21
N ALA A 356 -11.58 6.52 11.37
CA ALA A 356 -11.35 7.88 10.91
C ALA A 356 -12.49 8.39 10.01
N GLN A 357 -12.98 7.56 9.08
CA GLN A 357 -14.14 7.86 8.25
C GLN A 357 -15.36 8.19 9.12
N LYS A 358 -15.69 7.31 10.07
CA LYS A 358 -16.79 7.50 11.02
C LYS A 358 -16.61 8.73 11.89
N SER A 359 -15.38 9.01 12.34
CA SER A 359 -15.09 10.19 13.16
C SER A 359 -15.35 11.48 12.37
N ALA A 360 -14.92 11.56 11.12
CA ALA A 360 -15.15 12.73 10.27
C ALA A 360 -16.65 12.93 9.95
N GLU A 361 -17.39 11.85 9.71
CA GLU A 361 -18.85 11.90 9.45
C GLU A 361 -19.66 12.36 10.68
N THR A 362 -19.26 11.92 11.86
CA THR A 362 -20.03 12.17 13.09
C THR A 362 -19.54 13.37 13.90
N GLY A 363 -18.32 13.86 13.62
CA GLY A 363 -17.63 14.87 14.43
C GLY A 363 -17.23 14.36 15.83
N GLN A 364 -17.25 13.04 16.05
CA GLN A 364 -16.95 12.42 17.35
C GLN A 364 -15.68 11.57 17.27
N ALA A 365 -14.92 11.52 18.37
CA ALA A 365 -13.82 10.59 18.49
C ALA A 365 -14.33 9.14 18.56
N VAL A 366 -13.59 8.21 17.91
CA VAL A 366 -13.89 6.78 17.89
C VAL A 366 -12.83 6.04 18.69
N THR A 367 -13.26 5.22 19.64
CA THR A 367 -12.38 4.28 20.39
C THR A 367 -12.24 2.98 19.59
N LEU A 368 -11.00 2.44 19.53
CA LEU A 368 -10.64 1.20 18.86
C LEU A 368 -10.49 0.04 19.83
#